data_b644469adffeba4e111d2ffc707e4305
#
_entry.id   b644469adffeba4e111d2ffc707e4305
#
_cell.length_a   1.000
_cell.length_b   1.000
_cell.length_c   1.000
_cell.angle_alpha   90.00
_cell.angle_beta   90.00
_cell.angle_gamma   90.00
#
_symmetry.space_group_name_H-M   'P 1'
#
loop_
_entity.id
_entity.type
_entity.pdbx_description
1 polymer ?
#
loop_
_entity_poly.entity_id
_entity_poly.type
_entity_poly.pdbx_seq_one_letter_code
_entity_poly.pdbx_strand_id
1 'polypeptide(L)'
;ISSVYHNRLNKGMRLQADPTIQYIIKDGPRRLLNKDLNIKSPYNTYLNEGLPIGPINNPGLKSIIAALYPTESEYIYFVARGDGYHTFSRTQEEHNFAKRKLNSLRKKVSRERLLRKKR
;
A
#
# COMPACT_ATOMS: atom_id res chain seq x y z
N ILE A 1 -2.78 9.46 2.81
CA ILE A 1 -3.07 8.20 2.07
C ILE A 1 -4.33 8.37 1.21
N SER A 2 -5.41 8.84 1.80
CA SER A 2 -6.68 9.02 1.06
C SER A 2 -6.52 9.88 -0.19
N SER A 3 -5.74 10.96 -0.13
CA SER A 3 -5.49 11.82 -1.30
C SER A 3 -4.81 11.08 -2.43
N VAL A 4 -3.94 10.12 -2.15
CA VAL A 4 -3.28 9.29 -3.17
C VAL A 4 -4.33 8.48 -3.95
N TYR A 5 -5.25 7.82 -3.26
CA TYR A 5 -6.30 7.05 -3.91
C TYR A 5 -7.24 7.93 -4.74
N HIS A 6 -7.65 9.08 -4.20
CA HIS A 6 -8.47 10.05 -4.93
C HIS A 6 -7.75 10.55 -6.19
N ASN A 7 -6.46 10.88 -6.08
CA ASN A 7 -5.66 11.34 -7.22
C ASN A 7 -5.54 10.28 -8.30
N ARG A 8 -5.34 9.02 -7.90
CA ARG A 8 -5.32 7.90 -8.85
C ARG A 8 -6.64 7.71 -9.56
N LEU A 9 -7.75 7.74 -8.82
CA LEU A 9 -9.09 7.64 -9.41
C LEU A 9 -9.34 8.75 -10.42
N ASN A 10 -8.97 9.98 -10.09
CA ASN A 10 -9.13 11.14 -10.98
C ASN A 10 -8.27 11.03 -12.26
N LYS A 11 -7.14 10.34 -12.20
CA LYS A 11 -6.24 10.14 -13.34
C LYS A 11 -6.52 8.85 -14.12
N GLY A 12 -7.52 8.06 -13.73
CA GLY A 12 -7.79 6.77 -14.34
C GLY A 12 -6.75 5.71 -14.05
N MET A 13 -5.98 5.88 -12.98
CA MET A 13 -4.97 4.91 -12.54
C MET A 13 -5.60 3.82 -11.68
N ARG A 14 -5.12 2.60 -11.80
CA ARG A 14 -5.49 1.51 -10.91
C ARG A 14 -5.00 1.80 -9.49
N LEU A 15 -5.81 1.46 -8.49
CA LEU A 15 -5.47 1.75 -7.09
C LEU A 15 -4.29 0.93 -6.58
N GLN A 16 -4.09 -0.29 -7.09
CA GLN A 16 -3.01 -1.19 -6.70
C GLN A 16 -2.88 -1.31 -5.17
N ALA A 17 -4.03 -1.50 -4.52
CA ALA A 17 -4.11 -1.54 -3.07
C ALA A 17 -3.96 -2.97 -2.54
N ASP A 18 -2.86 -3.27 -1.87
CA ASP A 18 -2.56 -4.59 -1.29
C ASP A 18 -3.69 -5.14 -0.40
N PRO A 19 -4.39 -4.33 0.42
CA PRO A 19 -5.52 -4.83 1.20
C PRO A 19 -6.60 -5.53 0.38
N THR A 20 -6.83 -5.13 -0.87
CA THR A 20 -7.80 -5.81 -1.73
C THR A 20 -7.36 -7.22 -2.09
N ILE A 21 -6.07 -7.45 -2.22
CA ILE A 21 -5.50 -8.77 -2.48
C ILE A 21 -5.57 -9.62 -1.20
N GLN A 22 -5.22 -9.04 -0.05
CA GLN A 22 -5.36 -9.75 1.24
C GLN A 22 -6.78 -10.24 1.47
N TYR A 23 -7.78 -9.51 1.02
CA TYR A 23 -9.19 -9.87 1.14
C TYR A 23 -9.56 -11.10 0.31
N ILE A 24 -8.96 -11.29 -0.87
CA ILE A 24 -9.33 -12.35 -1.81
C ILE A 24 -8.48 -13.61 -1.70
N ILE A 25 -7.31 -13.58 -1.06
CA ILE A 25 -6.49 -14.78 -0.87
C ILE A 25 -7.09 -15.67 0.23
N LYS A 26 -7.03 -16.99 0.02
CA LYS A 26 -7.67 -17.96 0.92
C LYS A 26 -6.86 -18.26 2.18
N ASP A 27 -5.56 -18.12 2.10
CA ASP A 27 -4.60 -18.44 3.15
C ASP A 27 -3.99 -17.19 3.82
N GLY A 28 -4.66 -16.06 3.69
CA GLY A 28 -4.18 -14.79 4.27
C GLY A 28 -4.80 -14.47 5.63
N PRO A 29 -4.41 -13.33 6.23
CA PRO A 29 -3.38 -12.42 5.68
C PRO A 29 -1.96 -12.96 5.79
N ARG A 30 -1.13 -12.65 4.81
CA ARG A 30 0.29 -13.03 4.73
C ARG A 30 1.04 -12.08 3.78
N ARG A 31 2.37 -12.22 3.70
CA ARG A 31 3.15 -11.49 2.70
C ARG A 31 2.66 -11.86 1.29
N LEU A 32 2.39 -10.84 0.46
CA LEU A 32 1.95 -11.02 -0.90
C LEU A 32 3.13 -11.36 -1.82
N LEU A 33 2.89 -12.31 -2.73
CA LEU A 33 3.81 -12.69 -3.79
C LEU A 33 3.33 -12.10 -5.11
N ASN A 34 4.22 -12.01 -6.10
CA ASN A 34 3.85 -11.47 -7.42
C ASN A 34 2.67 -12.22 -8.06
N LYS A 35 2.58 -13.54 -7.87
CA LYS A 35 1.45 -14.35 -8.36
C LYS A 35 0.11 -13.94 -7.77
N ASP A 36 0.10 -13.45 -6.52
CA ASP A 36 -1.13 -13.03 -5.85
C ASP A 36 -1.75 -11.80 -6.51
N LEU A 37 -0.90 -10.93 -7.06
CA LEU A 37 -1.35 -9.70 -7.73
C LEU A 37 -2.08 -9.98 -9.05
N ASN A 38 -2.01 -11.19 -9.57
CA ASN A 38 -2.62 -11.59 -10.83
C ASN A 38 -3.91 -12.40 -10.64
N ILE A 39 -4.41 -12.56 -9.43
CA ILE A 39 -5.65 -13.29 -9.16
C ILE A 39 -6.82 -12.57 -9.81
N LYS A 40 -7.57 -13.28 -10.66
CA LYS A 40 -8.76 -12.72 -11.31
C LYS A 40 -9.89 -12.61 -10.29
N SER A 41 -10.24 -11.39 -9.95
CA SER A 41 -11.33 -11.07 -9.03
C SER A 41 -11.81 -9.64 -9.29
N PRO A 42 -13.11 -9.36 -9.16
CA PRO A 42 -13.61 -7.98 -9.24
C PRO A 42 -13.10 -7.10 -8.09
N TYR A 43 -12.56 -7.67 -7.02
CA TYR A 43 -11.90 -6.94 -5.93
C TYR A 43 -10.46 -6.54 -6.25
N ASN A 44 -9.80 -7.17 -7.23
CA ASN A 44 -8.38 -6.95 -7.50
C ASN A 44 -8.12 -5.60 -8.16
N THR A 45 -7.59 -4.66 -7.39
CA THR A 45 -7.27 -3.31 -7.85
C THR A 45 -5.97 -3.20 -8.65
N TYR A 46 -5.20 -4.28 -8.77
CA TYR A 46 -4.07 -4.37 -9.70
C TYR A 46 -4.51 -4.67 -11.13
N LEU A 47 -5.65 -5.34 -11.32
CA LEU A 47 -6.17 -5.74 -12.63
C LEU A 47 -7.32 -4.86 -13.12
N ASN A 48 -8.09 -4.27 -12.20
CA ASN A 48 -9.29 -3.50 -12.53
C ASN A 48 -9.12 -2.04 -12.15
N GLU A 49 -9.61 -1.14 -13.00
CA GLU A 49 -9.68 0.29 -12.70
C GLU A 49 -10.77 0.59 -11.68
N GLY A 50 -10.57 1.68 -10.93
CA GLY A 50 -11.57 2.17 -10.00
C GLY A 50 -11.56 1.45 -8.66
N LEU A 51 -12.65 1.64 -7.93
CA LEU A 51 -12.86 1.03 -6.62
C LEU A 51 -13.09 -0.48 -6.74
N PRO A 52 -12.75 -1.27 -5.70
CA PRO A 52 -13.18 -2.66 -5.65
C PRO A 52 -14.71 -2.75 -5.66
N ILE A 53 -15.24 -3.90 -6.07
CA ILE A 53 -16.69 -4.09 -6.25
C ILE A 53 -17.49 -3.92 -4.97
N GLY A 54 -16.87 -4.03 -3.81
CA GLY A 54 -17.53 -3.87 -2.52
C GLY A 54 -16.55 -3.63 -1.38
N PRO A 55 -17.06 -3.41 -0.17
CA PRO A 55 -16.22 -3.21 1.01
C PRO A 55 -15.36 -4.44 1.30
N ILE A 56 -14.16 -4.20 1.82
CA ILE A 56 -13.20 -5.25 2.20
C ILE A 56 -12.91 -5.26 3.70
N ASN A 57 -13.35 -4.24 4.42
CA ASN A 57 -13.18 -4.15 5.87
C ASN A 57 -14.27 -3.29 6.50
N ASN A 58 -14.19 -3.14 7.81
CA ASN A 58 -15.06 -2.26 8.57
C ASN A 58 -14.21 -1.09 9.11
N PRO A 59 -14.12 0.04 8.38
CA PRO A 59 -13.21 1.12 8.72
C PRO A 59 -13.67 1.90 9.96
N GLY A 60 -12.71 2.45 10.71
CA GLY A 60 -12.97 3.36 11.80
C GLY A 60 -13.37 4.76 11.31
N LEU A 61 -13.88 5.59 12.23
CA LEU A 61 -14.39 6.93 11.92
C LEU A 61 -13.36 7.81 11.24
N LYS A 62 -12.11 7.82 11.70
CA LYS A 62 -11.04 8.64 11.11
C LYS A 62 -10.78 8.28 9.64
N SER A 63 -10.83 7.00 9.30
CA SER A 63 -10.67 6.53 7.92
C SER A 63 -11.83 6.95 7.04
N ILE A 64 -13.05 6.88 7.55
CA ILE A 64 -14.26 7.32 6.83
C ILE A 64 -14.19 8.81 6.54
N ILE A 65 -13.82 9.63 7.53
CA ILE A 65 -13.67 11.08 7.37
C ILE A 65 -12.58 11.39 6.34
N ALA A 66 -11.45 10.72 6.40
CA ALA A 66 -10.36 10.90 5.46
C ALA A 66 -10.77 10.53 4.01
N ALA A 67 -11.64 9.53 3.84
CA ALA A 67 -12.15 9.15 2.53
C ALA A 67 -13.12 10.20 1.95
N LEU A 68 -13.94 10.80 2.81
CA LEU A 68 -14.92 11.81 2.40
C LEU A 68 -14.28 13.19 2.18
N TYR A 69 -13.28 13.52 2.97
CA TYR A 69 -12.62 14.83 2.97
C TYR A 69 -11.10 14.66 2.85
N PRO A 70 -10.60 14.19 1.70
CA PRO A 70 -9.17 13.98 1.53
C PRO A 70 -8.41 15.31 1.54
N THR A 71 -7.17 15.28 2.04
CA THR A 71 -6.24 16.38 1.92
C THR A 71 -5.90 16.61 0.45
N GLU A 72 -5.81 17.86 0.01
CA GLU A 72 -5.37 18.16 -1.35
C GLU A 72 -3.87 17.89 -1.48
N SER A 73 -3.49 17.12 -2.51
CA SER A 73 -2.10 16.84 -2.85
C SER A 73 -1.97 16.38 -4.29
N GLU A 74 -0.75 16.33 -4.77
CA GLU A 74 -0.41 15.79 -6.10
C GLU A 74 0.22 14.39 -6.02
N TYR A 75 0.27 13.80 -4.83
CA TYR A 75 0.90 12.49 -4.62
C TYR A 75 0.05 11.37 -5.23
N ILE A 76 0.72 10.42 -5.89
CA ILE A 76 0.09 9.22 -6.47
C ILE A 76 0.73 7.92 -5.99
N TYR A 77 1.73 8.00 -5.11
CA TYR A 77 2.39 6.86 -4.49
C TYR A 77 2.60 7.10 -3.00
N PHE A 78 2.58 6.02 -2.22
CA PHE A 78 3.03 6.06 -0.84
C PHE A 78 3.66 4.71 -0.45
N VAL A 79 4.57 4.76 0.52
CA VAL A 79 5.22 3.58 1.08
C VAL A 79 5.53 3.83 2.55
N ALA A 80 5.50 2.79 3.37
CA ALA A 80 5.82 2.88 4.79
C ALA A 80 7.27 3.35 5.00
N ARG A 81 7.50 4.20 6.01
CA ARG A 81 8.83 4.67 6.40
C ARG A 81 9.54 3.75 7.38
N GLY A 82 8.79 2.89 8.06
CA GLY A 82 9.31 2.04 9.12
C GLY A 82 9.20 2.64 10.52
N ASP A 83 8.67 3.85 10.65
CA ASP A 83 8.48 4.57 11.92
C ASP A 83 6.99 4.85 12.24
N GLY A 84 6.07 4.18 11.54
CA GLY A 84 4.63 4.39 11.65
C GLY A 84 4.07 5.45 10.70
N TYR A 85 4.93 6.18 10.00
CA TYR A 85 4.56 7.17 8.99
C TYR A 85 4.81 6.63 7.58
N HIS A 86 4.40 7.40 6.56
CA HIS A 86 4.54 7.04 5.15
C HIS A 86 5.30 8.11 4.39
N THR A 87 6.04 7.70 3.36
CA THR A 87 6.64 8.60 2.37
C THR A 87 5.73 8.67 1.17
N PHE A 88 5.37 9.89 0.78
CA PHE A 88 4.50 10.17 -0.37
C PHE A 88 5.33 10.64 -1.56
N SER A 89 4.96 10.22 -2.75
CA SER A 89 5.71 10.52 -3.97
C SER A 89 4.79 10.88 -5.12
N ARG A 90 5.29 11.76 -6.01
CA ARG A 90 4.58 12.20 -7.22
C ARG A 90 4.97 11.41 -8.46
N THR A 91 6.13 10.78 -8.44
CA THR A 91 6.69 10.04 -9.58
C THR A 91 7.08 8.63 -9.16
N GLN A 92 7.15 7.74 -10.15
CA GLN A 92 7.61 6.37 -9.94
C GLN A 92 9.06 6.33 -9.44
N GLU A 93 9.91 7.26 -9.91
CA GLU A 93 11.31 7.34 -9.50
C GLU A 93 11.45 7.68 -8.02
N GLU A 94 10.72 8.69 -7.55
CA GLU A 94 10.68 9.07 -6.14
C GLU A 94 10.18 7.89 -5.28
N HIS A 95 9.14 7.21 -5.73
CA HIS A 95 8.57 6.05 -5.05
C HIS A 95 9.59 4.91 -4.96
N ASN A 96 10.28 4.60 -6.05
CA ASN A 96 11.33 3.56 -6.08
C ASN A 96 12.48 3.89 -5.13
N PHE A 97 12.88 5.15 -5.07
CA PHE A 97 13.89 5.62 -4.12
C PHE A 97 13.46 5.39 -2.67
N ALA A 98 12.22 5.75 -2.33
CA ALA A 98 11.65 5.55 -0.99
C ALA A 98 11.56 4.06 -0.63
N LYS A 99 11.20 3.20 -1.58
CA LYS A 99 11.16 1.73 -1.39
C LYS A 99 12.56 1.17 -1.11
N ARG A 100 13.57 1.60 -1.85
CA ARG A 100 14.96 1.16 -1.62
C ARG A 100 15.45 1.57 -0.24
N LYS A 101 15.12 2.78 0.20
CA LYS A 101 15.47 3.28 1.52
C LYS A 101 14.83 2.44 2.63
N LEU A 102 13.56 2.07 2.49
CA LEU A 102 12.86 1.18 3.42
C LEU A 102 13.50 -0.20 3.47
N ASN A 103 13.82 -0.79 2.32
CA ASN A 103 14.45 -2.10 2.24
C ASN A 103 15.83 -2.12 2.88
N SER A 104 16.62 -1.06 2.72
CA SER A 104 17.91 -0.89 3.37
C SER A 104 17.79 -0.84 4.89
N LEU A 105 16.78 -0.12 5.40
CA LEU A 105 16.49 -0.05 6.83
C LEU A 105 16.08 -1.42 7.39
N ARG A 106 15.21 -2.14 6.67
CA ARG A 106 14.79 -3.50 7.07
C ARG A 106 15.96 -4.48 7.15
N LYS A 107 16.88 -4.43 6.19
CA LYS A 107 18.09 -5.25 6.21
C LYS A 107 18.99 -4.93 7.40
N LYS A 108 19.18 -3.65 7.71
CA LYS A 108 19.96 -3.19 8.85
C LYS A 108 19.38 -3.71 10.16
N VAL A 109 18.08 -3.58 10.36
CA VAL A 109 17.37 -4.07 11.55
C VAL A 109 17.50 -5.58 11.69
N SER A 110 17.38 -6.33 10.59
CA SER A 110 17.53 -7.78 10.58
C SER A 110 18.94 -8.21 10.99
N ARG A 111 19.97 -7.52 10.49
CA ARG A 111 21.36 -7.77 10.88
C ARG A 111 21.59 -7.52 12.36
N GLU A 112 21.09 -6.43 12.91
CA GLU A 112 21.22 -6.11 14.33
C GLU A 112 20.54 -7.16 15.20
N ARG A 113 19.35 -7.65 14.81
CA ARG A 113 18.65 -8.74 15.52
C ARG A 113 19.46 -10.04 15.52
N LEU A 114 20.06 -10.40 14.40
CA LEU A 114 20.92 -11.57 14.30
C LEU A 114 22.16 -11.45 15.20
N LEU A 115 22.80 -10.29 15.25
CA LEU A 115 23.95 -10.03 16.12
C LEU A 115 23.56 -10.12 17.60
N ARG A 116 22.39 -9.62 17.99
CA ARG A 116 21.89 -9.75 19.37
C ARG A 116 21.63 -11.20 19.78
N LYS A 117 21.15 -12.04 18.86
CA LYS A 117 20.91 -13.46 19.12
C LYS A 117 22.19 -14.27 19.30
N LYS A 118 23.31 -13.81 18.72
CA LYS A 118 24.62 -14.46 18.86
C LYS A 118 25.37 -14.08 20.14
N ARG A 119 24.88 -13.08 20.87
CA ARG A 119 25.40 -12.69 22.18
C ARG A 119 24.65 -13.45 23.28
#